data_68e3cb56d5a383dddbec35c573509e97
#
_entry.id   68e3cb56d5a383dddbec35c573509e97
#
_cell.length_a   1.000
_cell.length_b   1.000
_cell.length_c   1.000
_cell.angle_alpha   90.00
_cell.angle_beta   90.00
_cell.angle_gamma   90.00
#
_symmetry.space_group_name_H-M   'P 1'
#
loop_
_entity.id
_entity.type
_entity.pdbx_description
1 polymer ?
#
loop_
_entity_poly.entity_id
_entity_poly.type
_entity_poly.pdbx_seq_one_letter_code
_entity_poly.pdbx_strand_id
1 'polypeptide(L)'
;MKTLISAFFVLSFLLFNTAGFCVENDIQKGDNPATGQQTLQIVSSPELSDLATNWVAGYSNLHPGQKIELSFQTEATTLEEGNLYLLTNNHSIFTNQENAWKLVIGHDLVVPVINSKNPLLGEISKKGLTAEDFARLISEKSDWSVVIKGASNTPVKIYIADNQNIITRIAGFTKTDEAAITATKTGSAEDLISLVQQNVNAIGFCYLTDVLNQRKDAFADQISIIPVDKNRNGRIDSFEKIYDNPAALTRGAWIGKYPGVLCGDINALATEKPTNQVALDFMAYVTENGQELVKNSGYSILSSAQKAANMLVLTNPAPPSTPGKNAPAMSTGMIILIGLTAVAVLLILLFAFNRNKSNFIESEDIEITPALNENSIAAPRGLYYDKTHTWAFMEQDGMVKIGIDDFLKHVTGQLTQIKMKSSGEKVRKGEKILTVVRDGKQLNLYSPVSGFIRKQNESLITTPSKINTAPYTEGWVYQIEPANWLREVSFMFMFDKYREWLEDEFNRLRDFLAVSANSNKVVYQHIVLQDGGELKDNVLSDLGPEVWEDFQTRFIDTSK
;
A
#
# COMPACT_ATOMS: atom_id res chain seq x y z
N MET A 1 -52.74 -7.58 15.78
CA MET A 1 -51.43 -7.59 15.07
C MET A 1 -51.01 -8.96 14.54
N LYS A 2 -51.19 -10.07 15.26
CA LYS A 2 -50.85 -11.43 14.76
C LYS A 2 -51.72 -11.94 13.62
N THR A 3 -52.98 -11.54 13.53
CA THR A 3 -53.91 -11.94 12.47
C THR A 3 -53.70 -11.21 11.12
N LEU A 4 -53.18 -10.00 11.14
CA LEU A 4 -52.88 -9.23 9.91
C LEU A 4 -51.58 -9.68 9.23
N ILE A 5 -50.59 -10.15 9.99
CA ILE A 5 -49.31 -10.69 9.48
C ILE A 5 -49.57 -12.06 8.82
N SER A 6 -50.49 -12.86 9.35
CA SER A 6 -50.83 -14.17 8.78
C SER A 6 -51.58 -14.04 7.43
N ALA A 7 -52.41 -13.01 7.28
CA ALA A 7 -53.11 -12.73 6.01
C ALA A 7 -52.18 -12.24 4.89
N PHE A 8 -51.10 -11.52 5.26
CA PHE A 8 -50.11 -11.03 4.30
C PHE A 8 -49.22 -12.15 3.76
N PHE A 9 -48.84 -13.14 4.62
CA PHE A 9 -48.08 -14.30 4.19
C PHE A 9 -48.86 -15.24 3.30
N VAL A 10 -50.17 -15.41 3.52
CA VAL A 10 -51.03 -16.25 2.67
C VAL A 10 -51.29 -15.59 1.31
N LEU A 11 -51.42 -14.26 1.25
CA LEU A 11 -51.60 -13.53 -0.01
C LEU A 11 -50.31 -13.48 -0.85
N SER A 12 -49.13 -13.41 -0.19
CA SER A 12 -47.84 -13.49 -0.86
C SER A 12 -47.57 -14.89 -1.45
N PHE A 13 -48.02 -15.95 -0.77
CA PHE A 13 -47.85 -17.34 -1.24
C PHE A 13 -48.78 -17.69 -2.40
N LEU A 14 -49.99 -17.07 -2.48
CA LEU A 14 -50.92 -17.24 -3.58
C LEU A 14 -50.51 -16.51 -4.87
N LEU A 15 -49.79 -15.40 -4.77
CA LEU A 15 -49.25 -14.66 -5.92
C LEU A 15 -48.01 -15.30 -6.55
N PHE A 16 -47.30 -16.15 -5.81
CA PHE A 16 -46.12 -16.86 -6.33
C PHE A 16 -46.46 -18.17 -7.06
N ASN A 17 -47.71 -18.70 -6.89
CA ASN A 17 -48.08 -19.99 -7.50
C ASN A 17 -48.82 -19.87 -8.86
N THR A 18 -48.98 -18.68 -9.42
CA THR A 18 -49.64 -18.53 -10.75
C THR A 18 -48.67 -18.19 -11.89
N ALA A 19 -47.38 -18.17 -11.64
CA ALA A 19 -46.35 -17.99 -12.67
C ALA A 19 -45.58 -19.30 -12.95
N GLY A 20 -46.30 -20.43 -12.97
CA GLY A 20 -45.81 -21.69 -13.50
C GLY A 20 -45.80 -21.65 -15.02
N PHE A 21 -44.78 -21.06 -15.63
CA PHE A 21 -44.49 -21.31 -17.04
C PHE A 21 -43.90 -22.68 -17.16
N CYS A 22 -44.63 -23.60 -17.79
CA CYS A 22 -44.06 -24.81 -18.35
C CYS A 22 -42.99 -24.40 -19.38
N VAL A 23 -41.71 -24.52 -19.00
CA VAL A 23 -40.66 -24.65 -20.00
C VAL A 23 -40.62 -26.14 -20.36
N GLU A 24 -41.16 -26.46 -21.51
CA GLU A 24 -40.99 -27.74 -22.17
C GLU A 24 -39.49 -27.89 -22.45
N ASN A 25 -38.81 -28.79 -21.70
CA ASN A 25 -37.42 -29.16 -21.97
C ASN A 25 -37.42 -30.05 -23.22
N ASP A 26 -37.25 -29.42 -24.37
CA ASP A 26 -36.68 -30.13 -25.53
C ASP A 26 -35.24 -30.53 -25.18
N ILE A 27 -35.10 -31.78 -24.72
CA ILE A 27 -33.83 -32.44 -24.66
C ILE A 27 -33.41 -32.74 -26.10
N GLN A 28 -32.91 -31.73 -26.80
CA GLN A 28 -32.05 -31.98 -27.93
C GLN A 28 -30.77 -32.59 -27.35
N LYS A 29 -30.53 -33.86 -27.67
CA LYS A 29 -29.24 -34.47 -27.66
C LYS A 29 -28.33 -33.67 -28.60
N GLY A 30 -27.82 -32.57 -28.09
CA GLY A 30 -26.72 -31.84 -28.70
C GLY A 30 -25.45 -32.59 -28.35
N ASP A 31 -24.70 -32.89 -29.36
CA ASP A 31 -23.36 -33.45 -29.33
C ASP A 31 -22.54 -32.75 -28.25
N ASN A 32 -21.88 -33.54 -27.41
CA ASN A 32 -20.76 -33.08 -26.58
C ASN A 32 -19.81 -32.32 -27.51
N PRO A 33 -19.61 -31.01 -27.32
CA PRO A 33 -18.45 -30.37 -27.93
C PRO A 33 -17.26 -31.10 -27.30
N ALA A 34 -16.48 -31.75 -28.14
CA ALA A 34 -15.17 -32.28 -27.78
C ALA A 34 -14.53 -31.27 -26.81
N THR A 35 -14.07 -31.74 -25.67
CA THR A 35 -13.19 -31.01 -24.74
C THR A 35 -11.92 -30.63 -25.49
N GLY A 36 -12.01 -29.68 -26.39
CA GLY A 36 -10.85 -29.02 -26.94
C GLY A 36 -10.16 -28.34 -25.78
N GLN A 37 -8.96 -28.78 -25.44
CA GLN A 37 -8.09 -28.08 -24.48
C GLN A 37 -8.04 -26.61 -24.90
N GLN A 38 -8.71 -25.73 -24.14
CA GLN A 38 -8.66 -24.31 -24.41
C GLN A 38 -7.22 -23.83 -24.15
N THR A 39 -6.52 -23.48 -25.21
CA THR A 39 -5.17 -22.92 -25.13
C THR A 39 -5.30 -21.48 -24.72
N LEU A 40 -4.61 -21.07 -23.63
CA LEU A 40 -4.51 -19.68 -23.24
C LEU A 40 -3.39 -19.00 -24.05
N GLN A 41 -3.73 -17.95 -24.78
CA GLN A 41 -2.77 -17.12 -25.49
C GLN A 41 -2.33 -15.96 -24.60
N ILE A 42 -1.03 -15.88 -24.32
CA ILE A 42 -0.43 -14.77 -23.56
C ILE A 42 0.51 -14.00 -24.48
N VAL A 43 0.30 -12.69 -24.53
CA VAL A 43 1.18 -11.74 -25.24
C VAL A 43 1.86 -10.87 -24.22
N SER A 44 3.19 -10.87 -24.18
CA SER A 44 3.96 -10.08 -23.22
C SER A 44 4.86 -9.06 -23.90
N SER A 45 5.11 -7.94 -23.25
CA SER A 45 6.15 -7.01 -23.67
C SER A 45 7.54 -7.63 -23.46
N PRO A 46 8.54 -7.30 -24.33
CA PRO A 46 9.87 -7.87 -24.25
C PRO A 46 10.58 -7.64 -22.91
N GLU A 47 10.32 -6.52 -22.25
CA GLU A 47 10.91 -6.18 -20.94
C GLU A 47 10.50 -7.18 -19.85
N LEU A 48 9.34 -7.82 -20.00
CA LEU A 48 8.82 -8.82 -19.07
C LEU A 48 9.14 -10.26 -19.50
N SER A 49 9.95 -10.49 -20.54
CA SER A 49 10.16 -11.81 -21.16
C SER A 49 10.57 -12.88 -20.14
N ASP A 50 11.58 -12.60 -19.31
CA ASP A 50 12.05 -13.53 -18.28
C ASP A 50 10.96 -13.82 -17.24
N LEU A 51 10.27 -12.77 -16.78
CA LEU A 51 9.24 -12.89 -15.75
C LEU A 51 8.01 -13.65 -16.28
N ALA A 52 7.54 -13.31 -17.49
CA ALA A 52 6.42 -13.99 -18.12
C ALA A 52 6.73 -15.49 -18.40
N THR A 53 7.94 -15.77 -18.90
CA THR A 53 8.40 -17.14 -19.12
C THR A 53 8.42 -17.95 -17.80
N ASN A 54 8.94 -17.36 -16.73
CA ASN A 54 8.98 -18.00 -15.42
C ASN A 54 7.57 -18.19 -14.83
N TRP A 55 6.65 -17.26 -15.02
CA TRP A 55 5.25 -17.43 -14.60
C TRP A 55 4.58 -18.57 -15.33
N VAL A 56 4.71 -18.62 -16.68
CA VAL A 56 4.14 -19.69 -17.50
C VAL A 56 4.73 -21.04 -17.11
N ALA A 57 6.05 -21.13 -16.95
CA ALA A 57 6.72 -22.36 -16.53
C ALA A 57 6.28 -22.82 -15.13
N GLY A 58 6.24 -21.90 -14.16
CA GLY A 58 5.80 -22.21 -12.80
C GLY A 58 4.35 -22.67 -12.73
N TYR A 59 3.45 -22.01 -13.46
CA TYR A 59 2.06 -22.40 -13.55
C TYR A 59 1.88 -23.76 -14.25
N SER A 60 2.55 -24.00 -15.39
CA SER A 60 2.46 -25.24 -16.14
C SER A 60 2.96 -26.45 -15.33
N ASN A 61 3.95 -26.26 -14.46
CA ASN A 61 4.42 -27.30 -13.54
C ASN A 61 3.35 -27.71 -12.51
N LEU A 62 2.51 -26.77 -12.09
CA LEU A 62 1.41 -27.03 -11.16
C LEU A 62 0.16 -27.57 -11.87
N HIS A 63 0.00 -27.25 -13.16
CA HIS A 63 -1.17 -27.60 -13.99
C HIS A 63 -0.76 -28.26 -15.31
N PRO A 64 -0.17 -29.46 -15.30
CA PRO A 64 0.44 -30.11 -16.49
C PRO A 64 -0.54 -30.44 -17.61
N GLY A 65 -1.84 -30.33 -17.36
CA GLY A 65 -2.88 -30.55 -18.39
C GLY A 65 -3.33 -29.31 -19.15
N GLN A 66 -2.86 -28.13 -18.76
CA GLN A 66 -3.30 -26.86 -19.35
C GLN A 66 -2.25 -26.36 -20.35
N LYS A 67 -2.72 -25.92 -21.52
CA LYS A 67 -1.84 -25.42 -22.58
C LYS A 67 -1.83 -23.91 -22.58
N ILE A 68 -0.63 -23.32 -22.43
CA ILE A 68 -0.38 -21.88 -22.53
C ILE A 68 0.62 -21.65 -23.66
N GLU A 69 0.31 -20.70 -24.52
CA GLU A 69 1.21 -20.22 -25.57
C GLU A 69 1.60 -18.79 -25.25
N LEU A 70 2.91 -18.54 -25.10
CA LEU A 70 3.49 -17.23 -24.78
C LEU A 70 4.17 -16.66 -26.00
N SER A 71 3.83 -15.44 -26.34
CA SER A 71 4.48 -14.67 -27.43
C SER A 71 4.92 -13.29 -26.92
N PHE A 72 5.84 -12.65 -27.64
CA PHE A 72 6.37 -11.34 -27.27
C PHE A 72 6.11 -10.33 -28.39
N GLN A 73 5.62 -9.14 -28.03
CA GLN A 73 5.37 -8.04 -28.96
C GLN A 73 5.94 -6.73 -28.41
N THR A 74 6.71 -6.03 -29.23
CA THR A 74 7.32 -4.74 -28.87
C THR A 74 6.29 -3.60 -28.85
N GLU A 75 5.29 -3.65 -29.74
CA GLU A 75 4.21 -2.66 -29.83
C GLU A 75 2.88 -3.37 -30.05
N ALA A 76 2.14 -3.60 -28.98
CA ALA A 76 0.74 -3.97 -29.09
C ALA A 76 -0.08 -2.69 -29.18
N THR A 77 -0.78 -2.48 -30.30
CA THR A 77 -1.63 -1.29 -30.52
C THR A 77 -3.11 -1.56 -30.25
N THR A 78 -3.52 -2.82 -30.30
CA THR A 78 -4.90 -3.28 -30.08
C THR A 78 -4.91 -4.58 -29.29
N LEU A 79 -5.94 -4.77 -28.45
CA LEU A 79 -6.20 -6.04 -27.79
C LEU A 79 -7.04 -6.94 -28.70
N GLU A 80 -6.66 -8.19 -28.83
CA GLU A 80 -7.44 -9.22 -29.51
C GLU A 80 -8.29 -9.97 -28.50
N GLU A 81 -9.50 -10.35 -28.90
CA GLU A 81 -10.43 -11.10 -28.05
C GLU A 81 -9.85 -12.48 -27.71
N GLY A 82 -9.95 -12.86 -26.44
CA GLY A 82 -9.46 -14.15 -25.95
C GLY A 82 -7.98 -14.19 -25.55
N ASN A 83 -7.19 -13.15 -25.89
CA ASN A 83 -5.80 -13.05 -25.49
C ASN A 83 -5.63 -12.32 -24.15
N LEU A 84 -4.63 -12.74 -23.37
CA LEU A 84 -4.19 -12.09 -22.16
C LEU A 84 -2.86 -11.36 -22.41
N TYR A 85 -2.79 -10.06 -22.14
CA TYR A 85 -1.63 -9.23 -22.36
C TYR A 85 -0.93 -8.91 -21.05
N LEU A 86 0.39 -9.10 -20.96
CA LEU A 86 1.23 -8.74 -19.81
C LEU A 86 2.13 -7.57 -20.22
N LEU A 87 1.80 -6.36 -19.80
CA LEU A 87 2.43 -5.14 -20.30
C LEU A 87 2.86 -4.21 -19.17
N THR A 88 3.92 -3.45 -19.41
CA THR A 88 4.25 -2.26 -18.62
C THR A 88 3.39 -1.07 -19.03
N ASN A 89 3.32 -0.01 -18.22
CA ASN A 89 2.48 1.17 -18.52
C ASN A 89 2.86 1.95 -19.78
N ASN A 90 3.77 1.44 -20.61
CA ASN A 90 4.33 2.12 -21.78
C ASN A 90 3.58 1.91 -23.07
N HIS A 91 2.62 1.02 -23.09
CA HIS A 91 1.97 0.65 -24.33
C HIS A 91 0.87 1.64 -24.71
N SER A 92 0.81 1.99 -25.99
CA SER A 92 -0.23 2.82 -26.62
C SER A 92 -1.66 2.30 -26.38
N ILE A 93 -1.81 1.03 -26.07
CA ILE A 93 -3.06 0.39 -25.66
C ILE A 93 -3.72 1.13 -24.48
N PHE A 94 -2.93 1.60 -23.50
CA PHE A 94 -3.48 2.29 -22.32
C PHE A 94 -4.17 3.61 -22.64
N THR A 95 -3.80 4.25 -23.74
CA THR A 95 -4.41 5.51 -24.21
C THR A 95 -5.64 5.30 -25.08
N ASN A 96 -5.78 4.13 -25.71
CA ASN A 96 -6.77 3.88 -26.76
C ASN A 96 -7.94 2.98 -26.33
N GLN A 97 -7.88 2.33 -25.17
CA GLN A 97 -8.91 1.40 -24.73
C GLN A 97 -9.31 1.62 -23.25
N GLU A 98 -10.10 2.66 -23.01
CA GLU A 98 -10.60 3.01 -21.66
C GLU A 98 -11.46 1.91 -21.00
N ASN A 99 -12.04 0.98 -21.78
CA ASN A 99 -12.94 -0.07 -21.30
C ASN A 99 -12.28 -1.46 -21.19
N ALA A 100 -10.99 -1.58 -21.42
CA ALA A 100 -10.29 -2.87 -21.30
C ALA A 100 -10.28 -3.33 -19.83
N TRP A 101 -10.44 -4.64 -19.63
CA TRP A 101 -10.20 -5.25 -18.33
C TRP A 101 -8.72 -5.13 -17.97
N LYS A 102 -8.43 -4.69 -16.75
CA LYS A 102 -7.09 -4.42 -16.27
C LYS A 102 -6.89 -4.94 -14.86
N LEU A 103 -5.73 -5.56 -14.62
CA LEU A 103 -5.28 -6.01 -13.31
C LEU A 103 -3.81 -5.67 -13.11
N VAL A 104 -3.46 -4.96 -12.04
CA VAL A 104 -2.06 -4.70 -11.68
C VAL A 104 -1.45 -5.96 -11.10
N ILE A 105 -0.31 -6.42 -11.63
CA ILE A 105 0.34 -7.68 -11.25
C ILE A 105 1.75 -7.53 -10.68
N GLY A 106 2.26 -6.32 -10.63
CA GLY A 106 3.55 -5.95 -10.07
C GLY A 106 3.90 -4.52 -10.40
N HIS A 107 5.11 -4.08 -10.00
CA HIS A 107 5.58 -2.73 -10.27
C HIS A 107 7.05 -2.75 -10.73
N ASP A 108 7.36 -1.89 -11.70
CA ASP A 108 8.73 -1.60 -12.15
C ASP A 108 9.25 -0.31 -11.50
N LEU A 109 10.57 -0.07 -11.59
CA LEU A 109 11.22 1.12 -11.06
C LEU A 109 12.21 1.68 -12.05
N VAL A 110 12.15 2.99 -12.28
CA VAL A 110 13.22 3.76 -12.93
C VAL A 110 14.17 4.26 -11.87
N VAL A 111 15.47 4.02 -12.03
CA VAL A 111 16.49 4.35 -11.04
C VAL A 111 17.59 5.23 -11.63
N PRO A 112 18.07 6.25 -10.88
CA PRO A 112 19.27 6.98 -11.21
C PRO A 112 20.50 6.20 -10.74
N VAL A 113 21.42 5.93 -11.65
CA VAL A 113 22.66 5.19 -11.39
C VAL A 113 23.90 6.04 -11.60
N ILE A 114 24.96 5.71 -10.86
CA ILE A 114 26.26 6.37 -10.90
C ILE A 114 27.37 5.34 -10.85
N ASN A 115 28.54 5.69 -11.36
CA ASN A 115 29.72 4.87 -11.18
C ASN A 115 30.11 4.80 -9.68
N SER A 116 30.30 3.60 -9.13
CA SER A 116 30.66 3.41 -7.71
C SER A 116 32.04 3.99 -7.34
N LYS A 117 32.88 4.31 -8.31
CA LYS A 117 34.18 4.98 -8.13
C LYS A 117 34.09 6.51 -8.23
N ASN A 118 32.87 7.08 -8.35
CA ASN A 118 32.72 8.53 -8.38
C ASN A 118 33.25 9.14 -7.08
N PRO A 119 34.17 10.15 -7.13
CA PRO A 119 34.77 10.73 -5.95
C PRO A 119 33.77 11.42 -5.00
N LEU A 120 32.59 11.83 -5.53
CA LEU A 120 31.54 12.49 -4.75
C LEU A 120 30.49 11.50 -4.21
N LEU A 121 30.60 10.20 -4.53
CA LEU A 121 29.59 9.20 -4.13
C LEU A 121 29.36 9.17 -2.61
N GLY A 122 30.41 9.33 -1.81
CA GLY A 122 30.30 9.35 -0.35
C GLY A 122 29.48 10.52 0.20
N GLU A 123 29.53 11.67 -0.46
CA GLU A 123 28.73 12.85 -0.13
C GLU A 123 27.30 12.71 -0.66
N ILE A 124 27.17 12.28 -1.91
CA ILE A 124 25.86 11.99 -2.55
C ILE A 124 25.06 10.97 -1.73
N SER A 125 25.71 9.90 -1.26
CA SER A 125 25.06 8.85 -0.46
C SER A 125 24.56 9.34 0.90
N LYS A 126 25.19 10.36 1.47
CA LYS A 126 24.77 10.97 2.75
C LYS A 126 23.67 12.01 2.57
N LYS A 127 23.82 12.84 1.55
CA LYS A 127 22.91 13.96 1.28
C LYS A 127 21.67 13.51 0.52
N GLY A 128 21.80 12.59 -0.42
CA GLY A 128 20.80 12.34 -1.46
C GLY A 128 20.72 13.47 -2.48
N LEU A 129 20.00 13.24 -3.56
CA LEU A 129 19.64 14.28 -4.53
C LEU A 129 18.12 14.45 -4.55
N THR A 130 17.67 15.69 -4.51
CA THR A 130 16.25 16.03 -4.64
C THR A 130 15.81 16.00 -6.11
N ALA A 131 14.51 16.02 -6.37
CA ALA A 131 13.96 16.15 -7.72
C ALA A 131 14.48 17.41 -8.42
N GLU A 132 14.64 18.51 -7.68
CA GLU A 132 15.19 19.78 -8.16
C GLU A 132 16.70 19.67 -8.47
N ASP A 133 17.47 18.91 -7.71
CA ASP A 133 18.87 18.62 -8.00
C ASP A 133 19.00 17.86 -9.34
N PHE A 134 18.17 16.85 -9.55
CA PHE A 134 18.11 16.14 -10.83
C PHE A 134 17.66 17.05 -11.96
N ALA A 135 16.65 17.91 -11.75
CA ALA A 135 16.20 18.87 -12.77
C ALA A 135 17.35 19.77 -13.23
N ARG A 136 18.15 20.30 -12.30
CA ARG A 136 19.33 21.13 -12.62
C ARG A 136 20.39 20.35 -13.41
N LEU A 137 20.64 19.09 -13.04
CA LEU A 137 21.62 18.26 -13.73
C LEU A 137 21.20 17.92 -15.16
N ILE A 138 19.90 17.70 -15.42
CA ILE A 138 19.41 17.24 -16.75
C ILE A 138 19.05 18.40 -17.70
N SER A 139 18.84 19.62 -17.22
CA SER A 139 18.37 20.77 -18.02
C SER A 139 19.42 21.85 -18.26
N GLU A 140 20.47 21.91 -17.44
CA GLU A 140 21.52 22.95 -17.52
C GLU A 140 22.86 22.33 -17.94
N LYS A 141 23.92 23.17 -17.97
CA LYS A 141 25.30 22.66 -18.12
C LYS A 141 25.58 21.72 -16.97
N SER A 142 25.52 20.43 -17.26
CA SER A 142 25.63 19.35 -16.29
C SER A 142 27.00 19.35 -15.60
N ASP A 143 27.06 19.89 -14.40
CA ASP A 143 28.26 19.93 -13.56
C ASP A 143 27.89 19.60 -12.12
N TRP A 144 28.74 18.82 -11.42
CA TRP A 144 28.47 18.42 -10.04
C TRP A 144 28.42 19.60 -9.07
N SER A 145 29.07 20.74 -9.38
CA SER A 145 29.05 21.93 -8.52
C SER A 145 27.66 22.56 -8.37
N VAL A 146 26.74 22.30 -9.31
CA VAL A 146 25.34 22.83 -9.21
C VAL A 146 24.52 22.14 -8.12
N VAL A 147 24.94 20.94 -7.68
CA VAL A 147 24.22 20.16 -6.67
C VAL A 147 25.04 19.84 -5.43
N ILE A 148 26.38 19.77 -5.54
CA ILE A 148 27.30 19.49 -4.43
C ILE A 148 28.20 20.69 -4.18
N LYS A 149 28.04 21.33 -3.02
CA LYS A 149 28.88 22.46 -2.60
C LYS A 149 30.35 22.05 -2.47
N GLY A 150 31.23 22.77 -3.16
CA GLY A 150 32.68 22.49 -3.12
C GLY A 150 33.15 21.42 -4.10
N ALA A 151 32.28 20.81 -4.89
CA ALA A 151 32.71 20.07 -6.04
C ALA A 151 33.43 21.02 -7.02
N SER A 152 34.56 20.59 -7.55
CA SER A 152 35.23 21.32 -8.65
C SER A 152 34.32 21.25 -9.90
N ASN A 153 34.48 22.22 -10.83
CA ASN A 153 33.78 22.23 -12.11
C ASN A 153 34.06 20.91 -12.88
N THR A 154 33.32 19.87 -12.55
CA THR A 154 33.46 18.54 -13.13
C THR A 154 32.21 18.24 -13.94
N PRO A 155 32.33 18.19 -15.28
CA PRO A 155 31.18 17.92 -16.15
C PRO A 155 30.56 16.56 -15.85
N VAL A 156 29.24 16.53 -15.73
CA VAL A 156 28.45 15.32 -15.63
C VAL A 156 27.98 14.90 -17.01
N LYS A 157 28.15 13.62 -17.37
CA LYS A 157 27.50 13.06 -18.55
C LYS A 157 26.26 12.29 -18.14
N ILE A 158 25.13 12.61 -18.78
CA ILE A 158 23.84 11.97 -18.47
C ILE A 158 23.46 11.07 -19.62
N TYR A 159 23.17 9.81 -19.27
CA TYR A 159 22.71 8.78 -20.19
C TYR A 159 21.30 8.34 -19.80
N ILE A 160 20.44 8.16 -20.81
CA ILE A 160 19.07 7.64 -20.63
C ILE A 160 18.88 6.49 -21.61
N ALA A 161 18.38 5.36 -21.14
CA ALA A 161 17.95 4.29 -22.03
C ALA A 161 16.86 4.82 -22.97
N ASP A 162 16.96 4.55 -24.28
CA ASP A 162 16.01 5.06 -25.27
C ASP A 162 14.64 4.38 -25.13
N ASN A 163 13.96 4.74 -24.07
CA ASN A 163 12.64 4.28 -23.72
C ASN A 163 11.79 5.48 -23.30
N GLN A 164 10.71 5.72 -24.05
CA GLN A 164 9.84 6.89 -23.85
C GLN A 164 9.27 6.95 -22.42
N ASN A 165 8.99 5.82 -21.81
CA ASN A 165 8.47 5.79 -20.44
C ASN A 165 9.48 6.25 -19.40
N ILE A 166 10.75 5.88 -19.57
CA ILE A 166 11.82 6.36 -18.68
C ILE A 166 11.90 7.89 -18.79
N ILE A 167 11.86 8.42 -20.01
CA ILE A 167 11.90 9.87 -20.28
C ILE A 167 10.69 10.56 -19.63
N THR A 168 9.49 10.07 -19.86
CA THR A 168 8.25 10.63 -19.29
C THR A 168 8.26 10.60 -17.75
N ARG A 169 8.75 9.51 -17.13
CA ARG A 169 8.85 9.42 -15.66
C ARG A 169 9.90 10.36 -15.09
N ILE A 170 11.05 10.53 -15.76
CA ILE A 170 12.06 11.50 -15.35
C ILE A 170 11.49 12.91 -15.44
N ALA A 171 10.86 13.27 -16.57
CA ALA A 171 10.20 14.55 -16.76
C ALA A 171 9.15 14.83 -15.68
N GLY A 172 8.30 13.87 -15.39
CA GLY A 172 7.31 13.97 -14.31
C GLY A 172 7.92 14.08 -12.91
N PHE A 173 9.00 13.36 -12.63
CA PHE A 173 9.72 13.42 -11.35
C PHE A 173 10.40 14.77 -11.15
N THR A 174 11.12 15.25 -12.15
CA THR A 174 11.87 16.52 -12.11
C THR A 174 11.00 17.74 -12.36
N LYS A 175 9.75 17.54 -12.82
CA LYS A 175 8.83 18.59 -13.30
C LYS A 175 9.43 19.42 -14.43
N THR A 176 10.19 18.77 -15.31
CA THR A 176 10.86 19.36 -16.47
C THR A 176 10.11 18.91 -17.73
N ASP A 177 10.09 19.75 -18.77
CA ASP A 177 9.59 19.33 -20.09
C ASP A 177 10.50 18.23 -20.66
N GLU A 178 9.93 17.19 -21.27
CA GLU A 178 10.70 16.12 -21.92
C GLU A 178 11.68 16.65 -22.96
N ALA A 179 11.29 17.70 -23.70
CA ALA A 179 12.13 18.35 -24.70
C ALA A 179 13.33 19.11 -24.09
N ALA A 180 13.27 19.48 -22.81
CA ALA A 180 14.34 20.17 -22.12
C ALA A 180 15.36 19.21 -21.47
N ILE A 181 15.13 17.90 -21.51
CA ILE A 181 16.05 16.90 -20.97
C ILE A 181 17.27 16.77 -21.88
N THR A 182 18.40 17.29 -21.44
CA THR A 182 19.69 17.17 -22.11
C THR A 182 20.43 15.91 -21.66
N ALA A 183 20.17 14.78 -22.34
CA ALA A 183 20.84 13.52 -22.06
C ALA A 183 21.17 12.77 -23.35
N THR A 184 22.22 11.95 -23.30
CA THR A 184 22.55 11.06 -24.43
C THR A 184 21.67 9.81 -24.32
N LYS A 185 20.86 9.57 -25.35
CA LYS A 185 20.08 8.34 -25.46
C LYS A 185 20.97 7.18 -25.88
N THR A 186 20.78 6.02 -25.25
CA THR A 186 21.53 4.78 -25.54
C THR A 186 20.61 3.77 -26.20
N GLY A 187 21.13 3.01 -27.18
CA GLY A 187 20.33 2.01 -27.89
C GLY A 187 19.89 0.81 -27.06
N SER A 188 20.59 0.54 -25.94
CA SER A 188 20.26 -0.54 -25.00
C SER A 188 20.60 -0.16 -23.57
N ALA A 189 20.05 -0.91 -22.62
CA ALA A 189 20.39 -0.77 -21.19
C ALA A 189 21.84 -1.20 -20.92
N GLU A 190 22.33 -2.23 -21.59
CA GLU A 190 23.72 -2.71 -21.50
C GLU A 190 24.72 -1.64 -21.94
N ASP A 191 24.42 -0.91 -23.04
CA ASP A 191 25.23 0.22 -23.49
C ASP A 191 25.29 1.33 -22.43
N LEU A 192 24.12 1.66 -21.83
CA LEU A 192 24.03 2.64 -20.76
C LEU A 192 24.93 2.24 -19.58
N ILE A 193 24.79 1.01 -19.08
CA ILE A 193 25.59 0.50 -17.96
C ILE A 193 27.08 0.56 -18.29
N SER A 194 27.47 0.12 -19.48
CA SER A 194 28.85 0.16 -19.94
C SER A 194 29.40 1.59 -19.96
N LEU A 195 28.65 2.56 -20.46
CA LEU A 195 29.02 3.98 -20.48
C LEU A 195 29.17 4.59 -19.08
N VAL A 196 28.28 4.22 -18.14
CA VAL A 196 28.38 4.66 -16.74
C VAL A 196 29.60 4.03 -16.07
N GLN A 197 29.90 2.75 -16.33
CA GLN A 197 31.09 2.08 -15.80
C GLN A 197 32.40 2.69 -16.32
N GLN A 198 32.44 3.12 -17.58
CA GLN A 198 33.62 3.73 -18.22
C GLN A 198 33.83 5.19 -17.79
N ASN A 199 32.81 5.89 -17.33
CA ASN A 199 32.89 7.30 -16.96
C ASN A 199 32.52 7.52 -15.50
N VAL A 200 33.49 7.80 -14.66
CA VAL A 200 33.32 8.02 -13.21
C VAL A 200 32.38 9.20 -12.87
N ASN A 201 32.18 10.15 -13.79
CA ASN A 201 31.33 11.31 -13.61
C ASN A 201 29.97 11.17 -14.31
N ALA A 202 29.64 9.99 -14.80
CA ALA A 202 28.37 9.75 -15.47
C ALA A 202 27.23 9.44 -14.49
N ILE A 203 26.03 9.85 -14.92
CA ILE A 203 24.74 9.43 -14.33
C ILE A 203 23.97 8.70 -15.45
N GLY A 204 23.33 7.60 -15.11
CA GLY A 204 22.41 6.87 -15.98
C GLY A 204 21.00 6.84 -15.40
N PHE A 205 19.98 6.75 -16.27
CA PHE A 205 18.61 6.45 -15.89
C PHE A 205 18.10 5.26 -16.70
N CYS A 206 17.73 4.20 -16.00
CA CYS A 206 17.26 2.95 -16.60
C CYS A 206 16.30 2.24 -15.62
N TYR A 207 15.77 1.08 -16.00
CA TYR A 207 15.02 0.27 -15.06
C TYR A 207 15.95 -0.38 -14.03
N LEU A 208 15.40 -0.64 -12.83
CA LEU A 208 16.14 -1.35 -11.78
C LEU A 208 16.61 -2.73 -12.26
N THR A 209 15.79 -3.42 -13.06
CA THR A 209 16.11 -4.74 -13.62
C THR A 209 17.35 -4.75 -14.48
N ASP A 210 17.66 -3.63 -15.16
CA ASP A 210 18.81 -3.48 -16.05
C ASP A 210 20.15 -3.41 -15.30
N VAL A 211 20.10 -2.97 -14.05
CA VAL A 211 21.30 -2.74 -13.21
C VAL A 211 21.54 -3.84 -12.17
N LEU A 212 20.86 -4.96 -12.30
CA LEU A 212 21.06 -6.10 -11.43
C LEU A 212 22.17 -7.01 -11.97
N ASN A 213 22.89 -7.64 -11.05
CA ASN A 213 23.81 -8.72 -11.42
C ASN A 213 23.04 -9.95 -11.95
N GLN A 214 23.76 -10.94 -12.47
CA GLN A 214 23.13 -12.15 -13.02
C GLN A 214 22.27 -12.94 -12.00
N ARG A 215 22.58 -12.83 -10.71
CA ARG A 215 21.80 -13.48 -9.63
C ARG A 215 20.61 -12.63 -9.16
N LYS A 216 20.53 -11.39 -9.62
CA LYS A 216 19.52 -10.39 -9.21
C LYS A 216 19.52 -10.09 -7.70
N ASP A 217 20.58 -10.40 -6.98
CA ASP A 217 20.74 -10.18 -5.53
C ASP A 217 21.58 -8.94 -5.18
N ALA A 218 22.31 -8.38 -6.14
CA ALA A 218 23.12 -7.17 -6.01
C ALA A 218 23.04 -6.30 -7.27
N PHE A 219 23.53 -5.08 -7.18
CA PHE A 219 23.73 -4.23 -8.35
C PHE A 219 24.94 -4.72 -9.18
N ALA A 220 24.93 -4.37 -10.47
CA ALA A 220 26.01 -4.67 -11.39
C ALA A 220 27.33 -4.05 -10.90
N ASP A 221 28.45 -4.68 -11.25
CA ASP A 221 29.79 -4.21 -10.86
C ASP A 221 30.00 -2.74 -11.24
N GLN A 222 30.65 -1.99 -10.34
CA GLN A 222 30.94 -0.57 -10.49
C GLN A 222 29.71 0.34 -10.67
N ILE A 223 28.49 -0.14 -10.37
CA ILE A 223 27.26 0.65 -10.38
C ILE A 223 26.76 0.83 -8.93
N SER A 224 26.30 2.03 -8.63
CA SER A 224 25.59 2.38 -7.41
C SER A 224 24.32 3.16 -7.76
N ILE A 225 23.29 3.04 -6.94
CA ILE A 225 22.10 3.86 -7.08
C ILE A 225 22.34 5.21 -6.40
N ILE A 226 21.92 6.31 -7.05
CA ILE A 226 21.90 7.62 -6.42
C ILE A 226 20.70 7.69 -5.47
N PRO A 227 20.91 7.88 -4.16
CA PRO A 227 19.81 8.07 -3.24
C PRO A 227 19.01 9.34 -3.55
N VAL A 228 17.68 9.23 -3.49
CA VAL A 228 16.76 10.36 -3.66
C VAL A 228 16.37 10.88 -2.28
N ASP A 229 16.70 12.16 -2.00
CA ASP A 229 16.19 12.91 -0.84
C ASP A 229 14.74 13.32 -1.14
N LYS A 230 13.81 12.46 -0.78
CA LYS A 230 12.38 12.61 -1.10
C LYS A 230 11.73 13.70 -0.23
N ASN A 231 12.13 13.81 1.04
CA ASN A 231 11.59 14.77 1.99
C ASN A 231 12.31 16.13 1.95
N ARG A 232 13.39 16.26 1.14
CA ARG A 232 14.16 17.52 0.90
C ARG A 232 14.82 18.09 2.13
N ASN A 233 15.19 17.25 3.08
CA ASN A 233 15.85 17.71 4.31
C ASN A 233 17.38 17.83 4.18
N GLY A 234 17.96 17.51 3.02
CA GLY A 234 19.38 17.60 2.70
C GLY A 234 20.22 16.44 3.24
N ARG A 235 19.60 15.34 3.61
CA ARG A 235 20.28 14.12 4.09
C ARG A 235 19.43 12.89 3.82
N ILE A 236 20.05 11.76 3.60
CA ILE A 236 19.37 10.46 3.58
C ILE A 236 19.17 10.00 5.02
N ASP A 237 17.97 10.09 5.51
CA ASP A 237 17.59 9.63 6.84
C ASP A 237 17.28 8.12 6.88
N SER A 238 16.99 7.59 8.06
CA SER A 238 16.69 6.16 8.23
C SER A 238 15.48 5.70 7.43
N PHE A 239 14.54 6.61 7.15
CA PHE A 239 13.37 6.33 6.34
C PHE A 239 13.74 6.14 4.86
N GLU A 240 14.65 6.95 4.33
CA GLU A 240 15.09 6.94 2.93
C GLU A 240 16.25 5.96 2.67
N LYS A 241 16.75 5.28 3.72
CA LYS A 241 17.85 4.32 3.61
C LYS A 241 17.38 2.99 3.03
N ILE A 242 17.14 2.98 1.70
CA ILE A 242 16.63 1.84 0.94
C ILE A 242 17.55 1.44 -0.23
N TYR A 243 18.69 2.10 -0.40
CA TYR A 243 19.54 2.00 -1.61
C TYR A 243 20.70 1.02 -1.46
N ASP A 244 20.83 0.31 -0.34
CA ASP A 244 21.96 -0.58 -0.04
C ASP A 244 21.97 -1.84 -0.91
N ASN A 245 20.81 -2.32 -1.33
CA ASN A 245 20.66 -3.50 -2.19
C ASN A 245 19.30 -3.51 -2.91
N PRO A 246 19.14 -4.33 -3.98
CA PRO A 246 17.89 -4.39 -4.76
C PRO A 246 16.65 -4.75 -3.92
N ALA A 247 16.76 -5.68 -2.99
CA ALA A 247 15.62 -6.10 -2.16
C ALA A 247 15.15 -4.98 -1.21
N ALA A 248 16.06 -4.18 -0.66
CA ALA A 248 15.71 -3.02 0.15
C ALA A 248 15.05 -1.93 -0.71
N LEU A 249 15.53 -1.72 -1.94
CA LEU A 249 14.99 -0.72 -2.85
C LEU A 249 13.58 -1.09 -3.35
N THR A 250 13.38 -2.32 -3.82
CA THR A 250 12.05 -2.81 -4.25
C THR A 250 11.04 -2.80 -3.11
N ARG A 251 11.45 -3.22 -1.89
CA ARG A 251 10.61 -3.10 -0.70
C ARG A 251 10.31 -1.63 -0.36
N GLY A 252 11.33 -0.76 -0.44
CA GLY A 252 11.18 0.68 -0.22
C GLY A 252 10.21 1.33 -1.20
N ALA A 253 10.25 0.94 -2.46
CA ALA A 253 9.29 1.38 -3.47
C ALA A 253 7.87 0.91 -3.15
N TRP A 254 7.71 -0.36 -2.80
CA TRP A 254 6.44 -0.96 -2.42
C TRP A 254 5.75 -0.26 -1.23
N ILE A 255 6.52 0.13 -0.21
CA ILE A 255 6.00 0.86 0.96
C ILE A 255 6.02 2.40 0.80
N GLY A 256 6.22 2.90 -0.41
CA GLY A 256 6.15 4.32 -0.74
C GLY A 256 7.35 5.17 -0.30
N LYS A 257 8.49 4.57 0.06
CA LYS A 257 9.72 5.31 0.40
C LYS A 257 10.44 5.87 -0.83
N TYR A 258 10.25 5.27 -1.99
CA TYR A 258 10.76 5.73 -3.27
C TYR A 258 9.77 6.69 -3.95
N PRO A 259 10.21 7.62 -4.82
CA PRO A 259 9.28 8.51 -5.54
C PRO A 259 8.31 7.74 -6.42
N GLY A 260 7.00 7.86 -6.15
CA GLY A 260 5.97 7.10 -6.88
C GLY A 260 5.92 7.38 -8.38
N VAL A 261 6.35 8.58 -8.83
CA VAL A 261 6.45 8.94 -10.26
C VAL A 261 7.50 8.09 -11.00
N LEU A 262 8.55 7.63 -10.29
CA LEU A 262 9.57 6.75 -10.84
C LEU A 262 9.18 5.26 -10.78
N CYS A 263 8.03 4.93 -10.17
CA CYS A 263 7.45 3.59 -10.15
C CYS A 263 6.38 3.47 -11.24
N GLY A 264 6.23 2.30 -11.84
CA GLY A 264 5.20 2.00 -12.80
C GLY A 264 4.51 0.68 -12.53
N ASP A 265 3.32 0.51 -13.07
CA ASP A 265 2.56 -0.72 -12.94
C ASP A 265 2.92 -1.71 -14.06
N ILE A 266 3.04 -2.97 -13.69
CA ILE A 266 2.98 -4.10 -14.60
C ILE A 266 1.53 -4.58 -14.59
N ASN A 267 0.92 -4.69 -15.76
CA ASN A 267 -0.51 -4.94 -15.89
C ASN A 267 -0.80 -6.18 -16.70
N ALA A 268 -1.80 -6.92 -16.28
CA ALA A 268 -2.51 -7.87 -17.13
C ALA A 268 -3.73 -7.16 -17.75
N LEU A 269 -3.94 -7.31 -19.04
CA LEU A 269 -4.98 -6.67 -19.82
C LEU A 269 -5.69 -7.70 -20.70
N ALA A 270 -6.98 -7.49 -20.91
CA ALA A 270 -7.79 -8.19 -21.90
C ALA A 270 -8.89 -7.25 -22.40
N THR A 271 -9.53 -7.58 -23.54
CA THR A 271 -10.66 -6.80 -24.05
C THR A 271 -11.81 -6.69 -23.04
N GLU A 272 -12.07 -7.78 -22.34
CA GLU A 272 -13.04 -7.88 -21.24
C GLU A 272 -12.50 -8.85 -20.18
N LYS A 273 -13.17 -8.95 -19.04
CA LYS A 273 -12.80 -9.91 -18.01
C LYS A 273 -12.76 -11.33 -18.60
N PRO A 274 -11.62 -12.05 -18.50
CA PRO A 274 -11.54 -13.42 -18.99
C PRO A 274 -12.63 -14.32 -18.42
N THR A 275 -13.32 -15.04 -19.30
CA THR A 275 -14.27 -16.11 -18.93
C THR A 275 -13.63 -17.49 -18.97
N ASN A 276 -12.47 -17.60 -19.60
CA ASN A 276 -11.65 -18.81 -19.64
C ASN A 276 -11.07 -19.11 -18.24
N GLN A 277 -11.41 -20.27 -17.67
CA GLN A 277 -10.95 -20.67 -16.33
C GLN A 277 -9.42 -20.76 -16.25
N VAL A 278 -8.74 -21.19 -17.32
CA VAL A 278 -7.27 -21.25 -17.36
C VAL A 278 -6.65 -19.85 -17.19
N ALA A 279 -7.25 -18.82 -17.81
CA ALA A 279 -6.80 -17.45 -17.67
C ALA A 279 -7.02 -16.91 -16.24
N LEU A 280 -8.18 -17.20 -15.64
CA LEU A 280 -8.48 -16.80 -14.27
C LEU A 280 -7.56 -17.50 -13.26
N ASP A 281 -7.33 -18.81 -13.40
CA ASP A 281 -6.45 -19.59 -12.54
C ASP A 281 -4.98 -19.15 -12.69
N PHE A 282 -4.54 -18.86 -13.92
CA PHE A 282 -3.22 -18.28 -14.17
C PHE A 282 -3.06 -16.93 -13.50
N MET A 283 -4.06 -16.04 -13.60
CA MET A 283 -4.01 -14.73 -12.96
C MET A 283 -4.07 -14.82 -11.43
N ALA A 284 -4.80 -15.78 -10.88
CA ALA A 284 -4.79 -16.06 -9.45
C ALA A 284 -3.39 -16.55 -9.01
N TYR A 285 -2.77 -17.46 -9.76
CA TYR A 285 -1.40 -17.90 -9.53
C TYR A 285 -0.41 -16.73 -9.57
N VAL A 286 -0.47 -15.86 -10.60
CA VAL A 286 0.40 -14.68 -10.71
C VAL A 286 0.21 -13.73 -9.50
N THR A 287 -1.03 -13.56 -9.04
CA THR A 287 -1.36 -12.69 -7.89
C THR A 287 -0.84 -13.24 -6.57
N GLU A 288 -0.81 -14.53 -6.38
CA GLU A 288 -0.41 -15.21 -5.13
C GLU A 288 1.03 -15.76 -5.21
N ASN A 289 1.18 -16.99 -5.70
CA ASN A 289 2.44 -17.73 -5.73
C ASN A 289 3.47 -17.11 -6.68
N GLY A 290 3.01 -16.53 -7.79
CA GLY A 290 3.84 -15.87 -8.81
C GLY A 290 4.54 -14.61 -8.31
N GLN A 291 4.15 -14.05 -7.16
CA GLN A 291 4.77 -12.86 -6.60
C GLN A 291 6.20 -13.09 -6.09
N GLU A 292 6.54 -14.33 -5.72
CA GLU A 292 7.95 -14.66 -5.39
C GLU A 292 8.85 -14.54 -6.64
N LEU A 293 8.33 -14.89 -7.82
CA LEU A 293 9.04 -14.69 -9.09
C LEU A 293 9.21 -13.21 -9.43
N VAL A 294 8.21 -12.35 -9.15
CA VAL A 294 8.30 -10.89 -9.28
C VAL A 294 9.48 -10.35 -8.48
N LYS A 295 9.52 -10.72 -7.19
CA LYS A 295 10.59 -10.32 -6.26
C LYS A 295 11.96 -10.77 -6.75
N ASN A 296 12.09 -12.05 -7.15
CA ASN A 296 13.34 -12.63 -7.59
C ASN A 296 13.81 -12.10 -8.97
N SER A 297 12.90 -11.49 -9.72
CA SER A 297 13.21 -10.83 -11.00
C SER A 297 13.58 -9.35 -10.86
N GLY A 298 13.61 -8.81 -9.64
CA GLY A 298 14.00 -7.41 -9.39
C GLY A 298 12.86 -6.41 -9.54
N TYR A 299 11.62 -6.90 -9.63
CA TYR A 299 10.43 -6.07 -9.61
C TYR A 299 9.87 -5.92 -8.19
N SER A 300 9.02 -4.92 -7.98
CA SER A 300 8.31 -4.73 -6.73
C SER A 300 7.00 -5.52 -6.71
N ILE A 301 6.78 -6.26 -5.64
CA ILE A 301 5.59 -7.13 -5.48
C ILE A 301 4.32 -6.33 -5.18
N LEU A 302 3.18 -6.98 -5.34
CA LEU A 302 1.89 -6.44 -4.92
C LEU A 302 1.80 -6.37 -3.39
N SER A 303 1.15 -5.33 -2.87
CA SER A 303 0.75 -5.27 -1.47
C SER A 303 -0.34 -6.30 -1.14
N SER A 304 -0.50 -6.64 0.13
CA SER A 304 -1.55 -7.57 0.57
C SER A 304 -2.95 -7.07 0.18
N ALA A 305 -3.17 -5.74 0.22
CA ALA A 305 -4.43 -5.13 -0.20
C ALA A 305 -4.64 -5.27 -1.72
N GLN A 306 -3.60 -5.06 -2.54
CA GLN A 306 -3.68 -5.27 -3.99
C GLN A 306 -3.94 -6.73 -4.34
N LYS A 307 -3.27 -7.68 -3.67
CA LYS A 307 -3.53 -9.12 -3.84
C LYS A 307 -4.99 -9.47 -3.52
N ALA A 308 -5.50 -9.00 -2.38
CA ALA A 308 -6.88 -9.23 -1.98
C ALA A 308 -7.89 -8.62 -2.98
N ALA A 309 -7.63 -7.39 -3.44
CA ALA A 309 -8.45 -6.73 -4.46
C ALA A 309 -8.44 -7.48 -5.78
N ASN A 310 -7.27 -7.94 -6.24
CA ASN A 310 -7.13 -8.75 -7.44
C ASN A 310 -7.91 -10.07 -7.32
N MET A 311 -7.77 -10.78 -6.20
CA MET A 311 -8.50 -12.03 -5.96
C MET A 311 -10.01 -11.81 -5.96
N LEU A 312 -10.48 -10.68 -5.38
CA LEU A 312 -11.90 -10.32 -5.43
C LEU A 312 -12.38 -10.07 -6.87
N VAL A 313 -11.59 -9.37 -7.68
CA VAL A 313 -11.91 -9.13 -9.10
C VAL A 313 -11.93 -10.44 -9.90
N LEU A 314 -11.02 -11.36 -9.62
CA LEU A 314 -10.93 -12.64 -10.31
C LEU A 314 -12.08 -13.59 -9.93
N THR A 315 -12.48 -13.63 -8.66
CA THR A 315 -13.50 -14.55 -8.14
C THR A 315 -14.93 -14.07 -8.32
N ASN A 316 -15.18 -12.75 -8.40
CA ASN A 316 -16.53 -12.25 -8.64
C ASN A 316 -16.98 -12.56 -10.07
N PRO A 317 -18.22 -13.06 -10.28
CA PRO A 317 -18.74 -13.23 -11.64
C PRO A 317 -18.69 -11.88 -12.37
N ALA A 318 -18.36 -11.91 -13.66
CA ALA A 318 -18.45 -10.72 -14.50
C ALA A 318 -19.87 -10.13 -14.37
N PRO A 319 -20.03 -8.79 -14.26
CA PRO A 319 -21.34 -8.20 -14.34
C PRO A 319 -21.98 -8.66 -15.65
N PRO A 320 -23.30 -9.04 -15.64
CA PRO A 320 -23.93 -9.51 -16.84
C PRO A 320 -23.72 -8.46 -17.93
N SER A 321 -23.14 -8.87 -19.06
CA SER A 321 -22.98 -8.03 -20.24
C SER A 321 -24.30 -7.37 -20.53
N THR A 322 -24.31 -6.06 -20.65
CA THR A 322 -25.52 -5.28 -20.99
C THR A 322 -26.16 -5.92 -22.21
N PRO A 323 -27.42 -6.38 -22.14
CA PRO A 323 -28.04 -7.02 -23.30
C PRO A 323 -27.99 -6.04 -24.46
N GLY A 324 -27.47 -6.51 -25.60
CA GLY A 324 -27.49 -5.75 -26.83
C GLY A 324 -28.89 -5.21 -27.06
N LYS A 325 -29.04 -4.11 -27.79
CA LYS A 325 -30.20 -3.25 -28.07
C LYS A 325 -31.53 -3.92 -28.48
N ASN A 326 -31.73 -5.21 -28.16
CA ASN A 326 -32.93 -5.99 -28.48
C ASN A 326 -33.67 -6.54 -27.25
N ALA A 327 -33.57 -5.88 -26.08
CA ALA A 327 -34.48 -6.18 -25.00
C ALA A 327 -35.89 -5.78 -25.43
N PRO A 328 -36.92 -6.67 -25.34
CA PRO A 328 -38.26 -6.32 -25.69
C PRO A 328 -38.69 -5.14 -24.80
N ALA A 329 -39.17 -4.07 -25.43
CA ALA A 329 -39.62 -2.89 -24.71
C ALA A 329 -40.73 -3.33 -23.72
N MET A 330 -40.50 -3.11 -22.43
CA MET A 330 -41.50 -3.36 -21.39
C MET A 330 -42.77 -2.58 -21.76
N SER A 331 -43.91 -3.26 -21.78
CA SER A 331 -45.18 -2.61 -22.12
C SER A 331 -45.44 -1.46 -21.15
N THR A 332 -45.94 -0.34 -21.68
CA THR A 332 -46.28 0.86 -20.91
C THR A 332 -47.13 0.55 -19.67
N GLY A 333 -47.99 -0.49 -19.76
CA GLY A 333 -48.81 -0.96 -18.65
C GLY A 333 -48.01 -1.57 -17.49
N MET A 334 -46.90 -2.26 -17.79
CA MET A 334 -46.02 -2.86 -16.76
C MET A 334 -45.19 -1.80 -16.03
N ILE A 335 -44.76 -0.73 -16.72
CA ILE A 335 -44.08 0.41 -16.11
C ILE A 335 -45.01 1.18 -15.17
N ILE A 336 -46.28 1.37 -15.59
CA ILE A 336 -47.31 2.03 -14.75
C ILE A 336 -47.62 1.18 -13.51
N LEU A 337 -47.70 -0.16 -13.65
CA LEU A 337 -47.94 -1.06 -12.52
C LEU A 337 -46.80 -1.03 -11.49
N ILE A 338 -45.57 -1.05 -11.96
CA ILE A 338 -44.37 -0.95 -11.10
C ILE A 338 -44.35 0.43 -10.42
N GLY A 339 -44.66 1.50 -11.14
CA GLY A 339 -44.76 2.85 -10.57
C GLY A 339 -45.81 2.95 -9.48
N LEU A 340 -47.02 2.40 -9.71
CA LEU A 340 -48.11 2.40 -8.72
C LEU A 340 -47.80 1.57 -7.49
N THR A 341 -47.11 0.41 -7.63
CA THR A 341 -46.71 -0.41 -6.49
C THR A 341 -45.59 0.28 -5.68
N ALA A 342 -44.66 0.96 -6.32
CA ALA A 342 -43.62 1.74 -5.64
C ALA A 342 -44.23 2.91 -4.85
N VAL A 343 -45.23 3.62 -5.43
CA VAL A 343 -45.94 4.71 -4.73
C VAL A 343 -46.76 4.16 -3.55
N ALA A 344 -47.44 3.02 -3.71
CA ALA A 344 -48.18 2.40 -2.62
C ALA A 344 -47.27 1.96 -1.46
N VAL A 345 -46.11 1.38 -1.75
CA VAL A 345 -45.08 1.03 -0.73
C VAL A 345 -44.55 2.28 -0.04
N LEU A 346 -44.30 3.36 -0.79
CA LEU A 346 -43.83 4.63 -0.21
C LEU A 346 -44.90 5.24 0.73
N LEU A 347 -46.19 5.20 0.33
CA LEU A 347 -47.30 5.69 1.16
C LEU A 347 -47.49 4.84 2.42
N ILE A 348 -47.32 3.52 2.33
CA ILE A 348 -47.35 2.62 3.49
C ILE A 348 -46.16 2.92 4.44
N LEU A 349 -44.99 3.15 3.91
CA LEU A 349 -43.82 3.54 4.69
C LEU A 349 -44.02 4.91 5.36
N LEU A 350 -44.52 5.91 4.63
CA LEU A 350 -44.83 7.22 5.19
C LEU A 350 -45.94 7.15 6.26
N PHE A 351 -46.95 6.31 6.07
CA PHE A 351 -48.03 6.09 7.05
C PHE A 351 -47.52 5.36 8.30
N ALA A 352 -46.65 4.36 8.12
CA ALA A 352 -45.97 3.67 9.23
C ALA A 352 -45.01 4.62 9.99
N PHE A 353 -44.27 5.47 9.28
CA PHE A 353 -43.43 6.50 9.87
C PHE A 353 -44.22 7.58 10.63
N ASN A 354 -45.38 7.99 10.09
CA ASN A 354 -46.21 9.01 10.74
C ASN A 354 -46.99 8.46 11.98
N ARG A 355 -47.19 7.15 12.04
CA ARG A 355 -47.87 6.49 13.18
C ARG A 355 -46.92 6.18 14.34
N ASN A 356 -45.61 6.20 14.10
CA ASN A 356 -44.58 5.95 15.10
C ASN A 356 -43.96 7.23 15.69
N LYS A 357 -44.63 8.41 15.45
CA LYS A 357 -44.18 9.69 16.01
C LYS A 357 -44.52 9.92 17.49
N SER A 358 -44.64 8.85 18.28
CA SER A 358 -44.61 8.99 19.72
C SER A 358 -43.75 7.86 20.29
N ASN A 359 -42.57 8.24 20.70
CA ASN A 359 -41.51 7.52 21.39
C ASN A 359 -40.38 7.01 20.49
N PHE A 360 -39.20 7.53 20.82
CA PHE A 360 -37.89 7.31 20.28
C PHE A 360 -37.59 8.02 18.93
N ILE A 361 -37.34 9.32 19.03
CA ILE A 361 -36.25 9.93 18.30
C ILE A 361 -35.00 9.54 19.12
N GLU A 362 -34.47 8.36 18.88
CA GLU A 362 -33.05 8.18 18.94
C GLU A 362 -32.57 8.73 17.60
N SER A 363 -32.15 9.98 17.60
CA SER A 363 -31.28 10.52 16.59
C SER A 363 -30.15 9.50 16.43
N GLU A 364 -30.01 8.86 15.25
CA GLU A 364 -28.68 8.59 14.79
C GLU A 364 -28.03 9.97 14.69
N ASP A 365 -27.45 10.39 15.80
CA ASP A 365 -26.34 11.31 15.77
C ASP A 365 -25.38 10.69 14.76
N ILE A 366 -25.25 11.33 13.63
CA ILE A 366 -24.00 11.28 12.89
C ILE A 366 -23.03 11.74 13.97
N GLU A 367 -22.40 10.78 14.66
CA GLU A 367 -21.26 11.06 15.51
C GLU A 367 -20.25 11.71 14.58
N ILE A 368 -20.26 13.03 14.59
CA ILE A 368 -19.11 13.81 14.12
C ILE A 368 -18.02 13.41 15.10
N THR A 369 -17.32 12.31 14.78
CA THR A 369 -16.15 11.92 15.56
C THR A 369 -15.20 13.10 15.47
N PRO A 370 -14.84 13.71 16.60
CA PRO A 370 -13.95 14.88 16.58
C PRO A 370 -12.67 14.49 15.84
N ALA A 371 -12.21 15.38 14.97
CA ALA A 371 -10.98 15.21 14.23
C ALA A 371 -9.82 14.87 15.18
N LEU A 372 -9.08 13.82 14.86
CA LEU A 372 -7.90 13.43 15.62
C LEU A 372 -6.77 14.43 15.39
N ASN A 373 -6.41 15.15 16.43
CA ASN A 373 -5.32 16.14 16.42
C ASN A 373 -4.60 16.13 17.78
N GLU A 374 -3.58 16.97 17.94
CA GLU A 374 -2.79 17.08 19.18
C GLU A 374 -3.63 17.42 20.42
N ASN A 375 -4.77 18.09 20.23
CA ASN A 375 -5.68 18.44 21.32
C ASN A 375 -6.59 17.29 21.74
N SER A 376 -6.76 16.29 20.88
CA SER A 376 -7.51 15.06 21.18
C SER A 376 -6.76 14.14 22.14
N ILE A 377 -5.42 14.29 22.25
CA ILE A 377 -4.56 13.43 23.03
C ILE A 377 -4.55 13.86 24.51
N ALA A 378 -4.95 12.96 25.38
CA ALA A 378 -4.82 13.17 26.82
C ALA A 378 -3.34 13.08 27.24
N ALA A 379 -2.84 14.13 27.88
CA ALA A 379 -1.47 14.19 28.38
C ALA A 379 -1.48 14.70 29.85
N PRO A 380 -1.62 13.84 30.84
CA PRO A 380 -1.57 14.23 32.26
C PRO A 380 -0.26 14.91 32.63
N ARG A 381 -0.35 15.98 33.43
CA ARG A 381 0.81 16.63 34.03
C ARG A 381 1.45 15.73 35.09
N GLY A 382 2.78 15.81 35.24
CA GLY A 382 3.54 15.02 36.19
C GLY A 382 4.06 13.70 35.67
N LEU A 383 3.71 13.32 34.43
CA LEU A 383 4.30 12.19 33.72
C LEU A 383 5.47 12.65 32.86
N TYR A 384 6.36 11.71 32.57
CA TYR A 384 7.44 11.85 31.60
C TYR A 384 7.13 11.01 30.38
N TYR A 385 7.25 11.59 29.18
CA TYR A 385 6.90 10.96 27.91
C TYR A 385 8.14 10.70 27.09
N ASP A 386 8.27 9.46 26.60
CA ASP A 386 9.38 9.07 25.73
C ASP A 386 8.92 9.10 24.25
N LYS A 387 9.86 9.38 23.34
CA LYS A 387 9.61 9.41 21.90
C LYS A 387 9.14 8.08 21.30
N THR A 388 9.24 7.00 22.06
CA THR A 388 8.76 5.65 21.67
C THR A 388 7.29 5.42 22.04
N HIS A 389 6.54 6.48 22.30
CA HIS A 389 5.13 6.44 22.72
C HIS A 389 4.90 5.65 24.01
N THR A 390 5.84 5.78 24.94
CA THR A 390 5.71 5.26 26.30
C THR A 390 5.82 6.39 27.32
N TRP A 391 5.16 6.22 28.47
CA TRP A 391 5.27 7.18 29.56
C TRP A 391 5.88 6.52 30.81
N ALA A 392 6.45 7.34 31.68
CA ALA A 392 7.04 6.92 32.95
C ALA A 392 6.59 7.85 34.08
N PHE A 393 6.36 7.27 35.27
CA PHE A 393 6.00 7.97 36.49
C PHE A 393 6.73 7.38 37.68
N MET A 394 7.45 8.21 38.45
CA MET A 394 8.12 7.79 39.69
C MET A 394 7.11 7.80 40.83
N GLU A 395 6.88 6.65 41.45
CA GLU A 395 6.05 6.52 42.64
C GLU A 395 6.82 6.91 43.91
N GLN A 396 6.11 7.12 45.01
CA GLN A 396 6.70 7.53 46.30
C GLN A 396 7.66 6.49 46.90
N ASP A 397 7.48 5.23 46.55
CA ASP A 397 8.33 4.10 46.96
C ASP A 397 9.60 3.96 46.11
N GLY A 398 9.81 4.86 45.16
CA GLY A 398 10.98 4.85 44.25
C GLY A 398 10.83 3.93 43.04
N MET A 399 9.70 3.24 42.89
CA MET A 399 9.40 2.46 41.71
C MET A 399 8.93 3.36 40.56
N VAL A 400 9.22 2.97 39.34
CA VAL A 400 8.76 3.67 38.12
C VAL A 400 7.66 2.86 37.45
N LYS A 401 6.46 3.39 37.41
CA LYS A 401 5.39 2.90 36.53
C LYS A 401 5.65 3.34 35.10
N ILE A 402 5.46 2.44 34.16
CA ILE A 402 5.52 2.72 32.74
C ILE A 402 4.28 2.20 32.03
N GLY A 403 3.90 2.86 30.95
CA GLY A 403 2.76 2.47 30.12
C GLY A 403 2.86 3.06 28.71
N ILE A 404 1.79 2.95 27.95
CA ILE A 404 1.65 3.43 26.56
C ILE A 404 0.93 4.77 26.59
N ASP A 405 1.36 5.74 25.76
CA ASP A 405 0.69 7.04 25.69
C ASP A 405 -0.65 6.98 24.93
N ASP A 406 -1.44 8.01 25.08
CA ASP A 406 -2.76 8.10 24.48
C ASP A 406 -2.72 8.27 22.95
N PHE A 407 -1.61 8.83 22.40
CA PHE A 407 -1.40 8.93 20.95
C PHE A 407 -1.44 7.55 20.28
N LEU A 408 -0.66 6.61 20.79
CA LEU A 408 -0.59 5.27 20.20
C LEU A 408 -1.96 4.56 20.27
N LYS A 409 -2.73 4.76 21.33
CA LYS A 409 -4.11 4.27 21.44
C LYS A 409 -5.01 4.78 20.33
N HIS A 410 -4.98 6.09 20.08
CA HIS A 410 -5.78 6.73 19.02
C HIS A 410 -5.35 6.29 17.61
N VAL A 411 -4.08 6.02 17.42
CA VAL A 411 -3.56 5.57 16.12
C VAL A 411 -3.87 4.10 15.86
N THR A 412 -3.63 3.22 16.83
CA THR A 412 -3.81 1.76 16.66
C THR A 412 -5.23 1.28 16.88
N GLY A 413 -6.02 2.02 17.68
CA GLY A 413 -7.33 1.58 18.15
C GLY A 413 -7.26 0.46 19.18
N GLN A 414 -8.39 -0.24 19.38
CA GLN A 414 -8.52 -1.23 20.45
C GLN A 414 -7.63 -2.45 20.26
N LEU A 415 -6.76 -2.72 21.23
CA LEU A 415 -5.84 -3.86 21.22
C LEU A 415 -6.55 -5.17 21.58
N THR A 416 -6.20 -6.25 20.89
CA THR A 416 -6.79 -7.58 21.10
C THR A 416 -5.93 -8.47 21.98
N GLN A 417 -4.60 -8.30 21.95
CA GLN A 417 -3.68 -9.11 22.73
C GLN A 417 -2.41 -8.32 23.08
N ILE A 418 -1.80 -8.70 24.21
CA ILE A 418 -0.53 -8.13 24.68
C ILE A 418 0.42 -9.27 25.05
N LYS A 419 1.69 -9.15 24.62
CA LYS A 419 2.77 -10.07 25.01
C LYS A 419 3.77 -9.30 25.85
N MET A 420 3.93 -9.71 27.09
CA MET A 420 4.72 -9.04 28.14
C MET A 420 5.96 -9.85 28.53
N LYS A 421 7.02 -9.17 28.99
CA LYS A 421 8.15 -9.79 29.71
C LYS A 421 7.74 -10.16 31.13
N SER A 422 8.44 -11.14 31.70
CA SER A 422 8.15 -11.62 33.07
C SER A 422 8.73 -10.71 34.14
N SER A 423 8.10 -10.71 35.31
CA SER A 423 8.65 -10.10 36.52
C SER A 423 10.02 -10.73 36.86
N GLY A 424 10.95 -9.92 37.38
CA GLY A 424 12.32 -10.33 37.70
C GLY A 424 13.33 -10.12 36.55
N GLU A 425 12.88 -9.89 35.31
CA GLU A 425 13.81 -9.61 34.19
C GLU A 425 14.43 -8.22 34.30
N LYS A 426 15.72 -8.14 33.92
CA LYS A 426 16.42 -6.87 33.76
C LYS A 426 16.16 -6.30 32.38
N VAL A 427 15.89 -5.01 32.31
CA VAL A 427 15.65 -4.29 31.06
C VAL A 427 16.55 -3.06 30.94
N ARG A 428 16.88 -2.67 29.71
CA ARG A 428 17.61 -1.43 29.39
C ARG A 428 16.69 -0.46 28.67
N LYS A 429 16.95 0.85 28.83
CA LYS A 429 16.31 1.87 27.98
C LYS A 429 16.49 1.52 26.51
N GLY A 430 15.42 1.59 25.73
CA GLY A 430 15.39 1.21 24.31
C GLY A 430 15.36 -0.31 24.05
N GLU A 431 15.27 -1.16 25.10
CA GLU A 431 15.06 -2.59 24.92
C GLU A 431 13.58 -2.91 24.75
N LYS A 432 13.26 -3.84 23.84
CA LYS A 432 11.88 -4.32 23.63
C LYS A 432 11.33 -4.96 24.92
N ILE A 433 10.21 -4.44 25.39
CA ILE A 433 9.55 -4.93 26.61
C ILE A 433 8.14 -5.46 26.38
N LEU A 434 7.48 -4.99 25.34
CA LEU A 434 6.07 -5.25 25.10
C LEU A 434 5.83 -5.46 23.60
N THR A 435 4.92 -6.36 23.26
CA THR A 435 4.32 -6.43 21.92
C THR A 435 2.82 -6.31 22.09
N VAL A 436 2.25 -5.31 21.42
CA VAL A 436 0.79 -5.14 21.33
C VAL A 436 0.31 -5.69 20.01
N VAL A 437 -0.86 -6.31 20.01
CA VAL A 437 -1.43 -6.99 18.83
C VAL A 437 -2.87 -6.53 18.64
N ARG A 438 -3.23 -6.27 17.38
CA ARG A 438 -4.60 -6.06 16.93
C ARG A 438 -4.85 -6.83 15.64
N ASP A 439 -5.81 -7.75 15.62
CA ASP A 439 -6.23 -8.50 14.44
C ASP A 439 -5.05 -9.12 13.65
N GLY A 440 -4.08 -9.70 14.38
CA GLY A 440 -2.86 -10.31 13.82
C GLY A 440 -1.73 -9.34 13.46
N LYS A 441 -1.99 -8.02 13.45
CA LYS A 441 -0.98 -6.96 13.27
C LYS A 441 -0.34 -6.64 14.60
N GLN A 442 0.97 -6.31 14.62
CA GLN A 442 1.70 -6.13 15.89
C GLN A 442 2.65 -4.94 15.87
N LEU A 443 2.84 -4.32 17.04
CA LEU A 443 3.88 -3.33 17.31
C LEU A 443 4.71 -3.75 18.52
N ASN A 444 6.00 -3.50 18.44
CA ASN A 444 6.95 -3.71 19.52
C ASN A 444 7.24 -2.38 20.21
N LEU A 445 7.11 -2.33 21.51
CA LEU A 445 7.36 -1.14 22.31
C LEU A 445 8.59 -1.32 23.19
N TYR A 446 9.25 -0.22 23.49
CA TYR A 446 10.56 -0.19 24.11
C TYR A 446 10.49 0.44 25.51
N SER A 447 11.38 -0.01 26.37
CA SER A 447 11.48 0.52 27.74
C SER A 447 11.99 1.96 27.73
N PRO A 448 11.26 2.92 28.35
CA PRO A 448 11.76 4.27 28.52
C PRO A 448 12.84 4.39 29.58
N VAL A 449 13.01 3.37 30.44
CA VAL A 449 13.98 3.34 31.55
C VAL A 449 14.69 2.01 31.66
N SER A 450 15.89 2.03 32.27
CA SER A 450 16.64 0.81 32.62
C SER A 450 16.37 0.41 34.07
N GLY A 451 16.27 -0.90 34.33
CA GLY A 451 16.06 -1.40 35.69
C GLY A 451 15.64 -2.86 35.74
N PHE A 452 14.99 -3.25 36.83
CA PHE A 452 14.44 -4.59 37.02
C PHE A 452 12.90 -4.51 37.04
N ILE A 453 12.23 -5.31 36.26
CA ILE A 453 10.76 -5.46 36.29
C ILE A 453 10.38 -6.10 37.64
N ARG A 454 9.78 -5.32 38.53
CA ARG A 454 9.32 -5.83 39.81
C ARG A 454 7.91 -6.35 39.75
N LYS A 455 7.06 -5.73 38.93
CA LYS A 455 5.68 -6.14 38.74
C LYS A 455 5.21 -5.88 37.32
N GLN A 456 4.44 -6.81 36.80
CA GLN A 456 3.68 -6.65 35.55
C GLN A 456 2.20 -6.48 35.87
N ASN A 457 1.47 -5.77 35.01
CA ASN A 457 0.04 -5.63 35.15
C ASN A 457 -0.67 -6.83 34.52
N GLU A 458 -0.89 -7.87 35.30
CA GLU A 458 -1.51 -9.12 34.82
C GLU A 458 -2.93 -8.91 34.32
N SER A 459 -3.64 -7.85 34.76
CA SER A 459 -4.99 -7.57 34.29
C SER A 459 -5.03 -7.23 32.78
N LEU A 460 -3.92 -6.81 32.20
CA LEU A 460 -3.80 -6.53 30.76
C LEU A 460 -3.76 -7.80 29.90
N ILE A 461 -3.39 -8.94 30.48
CA ILE A 461 -3.39 -10.23 29.78
C ILE A 461 -4.83 -10.66 29.49
N THR A 462 -5.72 -10.44 30.46
CA THR A 462 -7.15 -10.80 30.34
C THR A 462 -7.98 -9.68 29.71
N THR A 463 -7.61 -8.43 29.94
CA THR A 463 -8.36 -7.26 29.49
C THR A 463 -7.41 -6.22 28.87
N PRO A 464 -6.90 -6.48 27.63
CA PRO A 464 -5.99 -5.56 26.94
C PRO A 464 -6.57 -4.16 26.71
N SER A 465 -7.90 -4.06 26.61
CA SER A 465 -8.64 -2.81 26.41
C SER A 465 -8.43 -1.76 27.52
N LYS A 466 -7.93 -2.12 28.68
CA LYS A 466 -7.56 -1.16 29.74
C LYS A 466 -6.49 -0.16 29.30
N ILE A 467 -5.59 -0.55 28.41
CA ILE A 467 -4.64 0.39 27.80
C ILE A 467 -5.38 1.47 27.00
N ASN A 468 -6.47 1.09 26.33
CA ASN A 468 -7.24 2.03 25.51
C ASN A 468 -8.18 2.91 26.36
N THR A 469 -8.77 2.37 27.43
CA THR A 469 -9.77 3.10 28.24
C THR A 469 -9.16 3.97 29.31
N ALA A 470 -8.04 3.54 29.90
CA ALA A 470 -7.43 4.20 31.05
C ALA A 470 -5.88 4.11 30.99
N PRO A 471 -5.22 4.66 29.92
CA PRO A 471 -3.80 4.45 29.64
C PRO A 471 -2.87 4.90 30.77
N TYR A 472 -3.24 5.92 31.52
CA TYR A 472 -2.41 6.53 32.56
C TYR A 472 -2.74 6.08 33.98
N THR A 473 -3.79 5.27 34.15
CA THR A 473 -4.23 4.76 35.48
C THR A 473 -4.21 3.22 35.49
N GLU A 474 -5.25 2.55 35.01
CA GLU A 474 -5.33 1.07 35.01
C GLU A 474 -4.50 0.43 33.88
N GLY A 475 -4.18 1.18 32.84
CA GLY A 475 -3.41 0.73 31.66
C GLY A 475 -1.88 0.76 31.83
N TRP A 476 -1.36 0.97 33.05
CA TRP A 476 0.08 0.82 33.27
C TRP A 476 0.54 -0.61 32.95
N VAL A 477 1.77 -0.76 32.43
CA VAL A 477 2.28 -2.05 31.94
C VAL A 477 3.22 -2.69 32.96
N TYR A 478 4.20 -1.94 33.44
CA TYR A 478 5.19 -2.42 34.40
C TYR A 478 5.43 -1.45 35.55
N GLN A 479 5.83 -2.00 36.69
CA GLN A 479 6.58 -1.31 37.73
C GLN A 479 8.04 -1.77 37.66
N ILE A 480 8.94 -0.83 37.46
CA ILE A 480 10.38 -1.06 37.31
C ILE A 480 11.11 -0.42 38.49
N GLU A 481 12.03 -1.17 39.10
CA GLU A 481 13.04 -0.60 39.99
C GLU A 481 14.12 0.01 39.11
N PRO A 482 14.22 1.37 39.02
CA PRO A 482 15.07 2.01 38.04
C PRO A 482 16.54 1.96 38.43
N ALA A 483 17.44 1.76 37.45
CA ALA A 483 18.87 1.77 37.67
C ALA A 483 19.49 3.17 37.50
N ASN A 484 18.98 3.99 36.59
CA ASN A 484 19.58 5.28 36.21
C ASN A 484 18.53 6.38 35.97
N TRP A 485 17.51 6.47 36.84
CA TRP A 485 16.35 7.35 36.67
C TRP A 485 16.70 8.80 36.29
N LEU A 486 17.52 9.48 37.11
CA LEU A 486 17.84 10.91 36.92
C LEU A 486 18.49 11.21 35.57
N ARG A 487 19.30 10.27 35.06
CA ARG A 487 19.94 10.42 33.77
C ARG A 487 18.94 10.16 32.63
N GLU A 488 18.12 9.14 32.75
CA GLU A 488 17.26 8.70 31.67
C GLU A 488 16.02 9.60 31.50
N VAL A 489 15.48 10.12 32.62
CA VAL A 489 14.35 11.05 32.60
C VAL A 489 14.71 12.40 31.96
N SER A 490 15.98 12.82 31.98
CA SER A 490 16.42 14.07 31.35
C SER A 490 16.26 14.09 29.82
N PHE A 491 16.09 12.94 29.21
CA PHE A 491 15.85 12.77 27.75
C PHE A 491 14.36 12.63 27.42
N MET A 492 13.47 12.64 28.42
CA MET A 492 12.03 12.55 28.22
C MET A 492 11.39 13.94 28.21
N PHE A 493 10.21 14.01 27.66
CA PHE A 493 9.42 15.21 27.63
C PHE A 493 8.54 15.32 28.89
N MET A 494 8.42 16.51 29.43
CA MET A 494 7.32 16.87 30.33
C MET A 494 6.16 17.47 29.52
N PHE A 495 5.01 17.67 30.17
CA PHE A 495 3.75 18.06 29.54
C PHE A 495 3.86 19.11 28.42
N ASP A 496 4.47 20.27 28.66
CA ASP A 496 4.49 21.35 27.69
C ASP A 496 5.32 20.99 26.44
N LYS A 497 6.52 20.42 26.64
CA LYS A 497 7.37 19.95 25.54
C LYS A 497 6.79 18.72 24.81
N TYR A 498 6.04 17.88 25.53
CA TYR A 498 5.36 16.75 24.89
C TYR A 498 4.25 17.23 23.95
N ARG A 499 3.53 18.27 24.32
CA ARG A 499 2.49 18.89 23.46
C ARG A 499 3.08 19.49 22.19
N GLU A 500 4.20 20.23 22.29
CA GLU A 500 4.93 20.76 21.13
C GLU A 500 5.41 19.61 20.22
N TRP A 501 5.97 18.57 20.80
CA TRP A 501 6.41 17.40 20.05
C TRP A 501 5.25 16.66 19.39
N LEU A 502 4.07 16.59 20.01
CA LEU A 502 2.88 15.98 19.42
C LEU A 502 2.43 16.66 18.12
N GLU A 503 2.55 18.00 18.00
CA GLU A 503 2.25 18.71 16.74
C GLU A 503 3.12 18.19 15.59
N ASP A 504 4.43 18.04 15.83
CA ASP A 504 5.37 17.49 14.86
C ASP A 504 5.02 16.02 14.54
N GLU A 505 4.64 15.24 15.55
CA GLU A 505 4.29 13.83 15.41
C GLU A 505 2.99 13.64 14.60
N PHE A 506 2.00 14.50 14.78
CA PHE A 506 0.78 14.51 13.97
C PHE A 506 1.06 14.93 12.51
N ASN A 507 1.96 15.89 12.28
CA ASN A 507 2.39 16.24 10.94
C ASN A 507 3.08 15.06 10.25
N ARG A 508 3.99 14.37 10.96
CA ARG A 508 4.63 13.13 10.49
C ARG A 508 3.61 12.03 10.19
N LEU A 509 2.57 11.89 11.03
CA LEU A 509 1.50 10.91 10.83
C LEU A 509 0.68 11.24 9.58
N ARG A 510 0.32 12.52 9.36
CA ARG A 510 -0.39 12.95 8.14
C ARG A 510 0.43 12.65 6.89
N ASP A 511 1.72 12.99 6.90
CA ASP A 511 2.62 12.71 5.78
C ASP A 511 2.77 11.20 5.52
N PHE A 512 2.89 10.43 6.59
CA PHE A 512 2.94 8.97 6.54
C PHE A 512 1.69 8.38 5.89
N LEU A 513 0.52 8.82 6.34
CA LEU A 513 -0.77 8.32 5.84
C LEU A 513 -1.05 8.80 4.42
N ALA A 514 -0.68 10.03 4.05
CA ALA A 514 -0.79 10.54 2.70
C ALA A 514 0.04 9.70 1.71
N VAL A 515 1.24 9.29 2.11
CA VAL A 515 2.08 8.39 1.31
C VAL A 515 1.48 7.00 1.22
N SER A 516 0.99 6.46 2.34
CA SER A 516 0.35 5.14 2.40
C SER A 516 -0.96 5.09 1.61
N ALA A 517 -1.76 6.18 1.63
CA ALA A 517 -2.99 6.32 0.86
C ALA A 517 -2.73 6.46 -0.65
N ASN A 518 -1.66 7.17 -1.06
CA ASN A 518 -1.30 7.32 -2.48
C ASN A 518 -0.77 6.03 -3.11
N SER A 519 -0.26 5.11 -2.31
CA SER A 519 0.18 3.79 -2.79
C SER A 519 -1.00 2.90 -3.22
N ASN A 520 -2.24 3.21 -2.75
CA ASN A 520 -3.46 2.44 -3.00
C ASN A 520 -4.64 3.38 -3.31
N LYS A 521 -4.64 3.97 -4.50
CA LYS A 521 -5.50 5.09 -4.94
C LYS A 521 -7.03 4.93 -4.82
N VAL A 522 -7.59 3.78 -4.49
CA VAL A 522 -9.04 3.57 -4.51
C VAL A 522 -9.64 3.16 -3.16
N VAL A 523 -8.89 2.47 -2.29
CA VAL A 523 -9.44 1.88 -1.06
C VAL A 523 -9.23 2.75 0.18
N TYR A 524 -8.12 3.49 0.28
CA TYR A 524 -7.76 4.19 1.52
C TYR A 524 -8.10 5.68 1.57
N GLN A 525 -8.41 6.36 0.45
CA GLN A 525 -8.74 7.80 0.46
C GLN A 525 -9.99 8.14 1.28
N HIS A 526 -10.99 7.24 1.33
CA HIS A 526 -12.20 7.41 2.16
C HIS A 526 -12.06 6.89 3.60
N ILE A 527 -10.99 6.11 3.88
CA ILE A 527 -10.83 5.44 5.18
C ILE A 527 -9.99 6.29 6.15
N VAL A 528 -9.04 7.07 5.63
CA VAL A 528 -7.96 7.70 6.43
C VAL A 528 -8.23 9.16 6.76
N LEU A 529 -8.85 9.90 5.85
CA LEU A 529 -9.10 11.34 6.02
C LEU A 529 -10.61 11.62 5.92
N GLN A 530 -11.14 12.42 6.85
CA GLN A 530 -12.48 12.97 6.77
C GLN A 530 -12.54 14.12 5.74
N ASP A 531 -13.74 14.55 5.35
CA ASP A 531 -13.95 15.74 4.54
C ASP A 531 -13.20 16.94 5.17
N GLY A 532 -12.21 17.48 4.41
CA GLY A 532 -11.34 18.53 4.90
C GLY A 532 -9.89 18.11 5.21
N GLY A 533 -9.52 16.82 5.06
CA GLY A 533 -8.15 16.33 5.29
C GLY A 533 -7.80 16.08 6.75
N GLU A 534 -8.81 16.00 7.63
CA GLU A 534 -8.63 15.70 9.05
C GLU A 534 -8.44 14.20 9.29
N LEU A 535 -7.58 13.86 10.26
CA LEU A 535 -7.32 12.46 10.62
C LEU A 535 -8.51 11.84 11.35
N LYS A 536 -8.84 10.60 10.98
CA LYS A 536 -9.82 9.78 11.68
C LYS A 536 -9.16 9.09 12.88
N ASP A 537 -9.91 8.87 13.95
CA ASP A 537 -9.49 8.02 15.07
C ASP A 537 -9.29 6.56 14.62
N ASN A 538 -8.36 5.84 15.24
CA ASN A 538 -8.02 4.44 14.94
C ASN A 538 -7.50 4.21 13.50
N VAL A 539 -6.80 5.17 12.97
CA VAL A 539 -6.40 5.22 11.55
C VAL A 539 -5.61 3.99 11.07
N LEU A 540 -4.79 3.36 11.91
CA LEU A 540 -4.07 2.13 11.55
C LEU A 540 -4.95 0.88 11.58
N SER A 541 -6.14 0.92 12.18
CA SER A 541 -6.98 -0.26 12.33
C SER A 541 -7.38 -0.89 11.00
N ASP A 542 -7.67 -0.03 10.04
CA ASP A 542 -8.17 -0.40 8.73
C ASP A 542 -7.04 -0.62 7.69
N LEU A 543 -5.78 -0.38 8.10
CA LEU A 543 -4.61 -0.51 7.25
C LEU A 543 -3.94 -1.88 7.38
N GLY A 544 -3.28 -2.34 6.32
CA GLY A 544 -2.62 -3.64 6.26
C GLY A 544 -1.44 -3.81 7.21
N PRO A 545 -0.97 -5.05 7.43
CA PRO A 545 0.15 -5.34 8.32
C PRO A 545 1.46 -4.68 7.88
N GLU A 546 1.64 -4.45 6.60
CA GLU A 546 2.77 -3.73 6.01
C GLU A 546 2.84 -2.27 6.47
N VAL A 547 1.67 -1.61 6.59
CA VAL A 547 1.60 -0.23 7.09
C VAL A 547 1.93 -0.19 8.59
N TRP A 548 1.53 -1.22 9.34
CA TRP A 548 1.91 -1.38 10.75
C TRP A 548 3.41 -1.56 10.92
N GLU A 549 4.05 -2.37 10.06
CA GLU A 549 5.50 -2.57 10.07
C GLU A 549 6.26 -1.28 9.70
N ASP A 550 5.73 -0.51 8.75
CA ASP A 550 6.31 0.77 8.38
C ASP A 550 6.10 1.82 9.49
N PHE A 551 4.93 1.83 10.13
CA PHE A 551 4.68 2.65 11.33
C PHE A 551 5.63 2.26 12.47
N GLN A 552 5.83 0.96 12.73
CA GLN A 552 6.83 0.47 13.69
C GLN A 552 8.19 1.10 13.43
N THR A 553 8.64 1.04 12.18
CA THR A 553 9.96 1.53 11.79
C THR A 553 10.07 3.05 11.95
N ARG A 554 9.05 3.80 11.52
CA ARG A 554 9.08 5.27 11.49
C ARG A 554 8.86 5.91 12.86
N PHE A 555 7.87 5.44 13.60
CA PHE A 555 7.40 6.12 14.82
C PHE A 555 7.97 5.51 16.11
N ILE A 556 8.32 4.23 16.09
CA ILE A 556 8.78 3.52 17.28
C ILE A 556 10.28 3.24 17.23
N ASP A 557 10.78 2.59 16.16
CA ASP A 557 12.17 2.12 16.09
C ASP A 557 13.19 3.26 15.89
N THR A 558 12.81 4.31 15.17
CA THR A 558 13.67 5.48 14.97
C THR A 558 13.76 6.39 16.19
N SER A 559 12.88 6.19 17.17
CA SER A 559 12.73 7.02 18.36
C SER A 559 13.40 6.42 19.60
N LYS A 560 13.86 5.15 19.53
CA LYS A 560 14.49 4.43 20.65
C LYS A 560 15.94 4.81 20.90
#